data_cabfb4d233d15af69594c4ece745ae3b
#
_entry.id   cabfb4d233d15af69594c4ece745ae3b
#
_cell.length_a   1.000
_cell.length_b   1.000
_cell.length_c   1.000
_cell.angle_alpha   90.00
_cell.angle_beta   90.00
_cell.angle_gamma   90.00
#
_symmetry.space_group_name_H-M   'P 1'
#
loop_
_entity.id
_entity.type
_entity.pdbx_description
1 polymer ?
#
loop_
_entity_poly.entity_id
_entity_poly.type
_entity_poly.pdbx_seq_one_letter_code
_entity_poly.pdbx_strand_id
1 'polypeptide(L)'
;MYDLVLKNCNVVNENVESQVDIAIKNQRIEKIAASIDSESSEELDLSGKLVIPGLIDDQVHFREPGLTHKGEIATESKAALAGGVTSYFEMPNVNPNTSTIENLEKKFEMASTKSVGN
;
A
#
# COMPACT_ATOMS: atom_id res chain seq x y z
N MET A 1 -3.88 23.50 3.97
CA MET A 1 -3.94 22.49 5.03
C MET A 1 -3.73 21.12 4.42
N TYR A 2 -2.82 20.33 4.96
CA TYR A 2 -2.56 18.94 4.58
C TYR A 2 -3.47 18.00 5.37
N ASP A 3 -3.67 16.78 4.84
CA ASP A 3 -4.43 15.75 5.56
C ASP A 3 -3.58 15.14 6.67
N LEU A 4 -2.30 14.88 6.36
CA LEU A 4 -1.32 14.31 7.28
C LEU A 4 0.06 14.89 7.02
N VAL A 5 0.81 15.19 8.07
CA VAL A 5 2.25 15.47 7.98
C VAL A 5 3.01 14.44 8.81
N LEU A 6 3.93 13.74 8.17
CA LEU A 6 4.89 12.87 8.82
C LEU A 6 6.12 13.71 9.14
N LYS A 7 6.45 13.83 10.42
CA LYS A 7 7.54 14.66 10.92
C LYS A 7 8.78 13.82 11.22
N ASN A 8 9.95 14.43 11.03
CA ASN A 8 11.24 13.85 11.42
C ASN A 8 11.52 12.47 10.81
N CYS A 9 11.09 12.25 9.56
CA CYS A 9 11.27 10.99 8.86
C CYS A 9 12.74 10.78 8.50
N ASN A 10 13.30 9.62 8.83
CA ASN A 10 14.54 9.16 8.24
C ASN A 10 14.21 8.34 6.99
N VAL A 11 14.10 9.00 5.85
CA VAL A 11 13.69 8.39 4.58
C VAL A 11 14.86 7.71 3.92
N VAL A 12 14.66 6.43 3.56
CA VAL A 12 15.60 5.65 2.73
C VAL A 12 14.91 5.32 1.41
N ASN A 13 15.37 5.93 0.33
CA ASN A 13 14.86 5.72 -1.02
C ASN A 13 15.96 5.95 -2.06
N GLU A 14 15.98 5.14 -3.13
CA GLU A 14 16.93 5.27 -4.24
C GLU A 14 18.42 5.34 -3.80
N ASN A 15 18.80 4.55 -2.80
CA ASN A 15 20.12 4.52 -2.17
C ASN A 15 20.53 5.84 -1.46
N VAL A 16 19.58 6.70 -1.16
CA VAL A 16 19.79 7.94 -0.41
C VAL A 16 19.06 7.85 0.91
N GLU A 17 19.72 8.28 1.99
CA GLU A 17 19.14 8.49 3.30
C GLU A 17 19.03 9.98 3.58
N SER A 18 17.85 10.45 3.99
CA SER A 18 17.60 11.85 4.24
C SER A 18 16.62 12.08 5.40
N GLN A 19 16.89 13.10 6.21
CA GLN A 19 15.96 13.56 7.25
C GLN A 19 15.03 14.64 6.68
N VAL A 20 13.74 14.32 6.61
CA VAL A 20 12.74 15.18 5.97
C VAL A 20 11.37 15.02 6.64
N ASP A 21 10.51 16.01 6.40
CA ASP A 21 9.07 15.90 6.63
C ASP A 21 8.37 15.54 5.32
N ILE A 22 7.26 14.81 5.41
CA ILE A 22 6.44 14.40 4.27
C ILE A 22 5.00 14.87 4.51
N ALA A 23 4.48 15.69 3.60
CA ALA A 23 3.07 16.10 3.63
C ALA A 23 2.23 15.31 2.64
N ILE A 24 1.09 14.85 3.11
CA ILE A 24 0.13 14.06 2.35
C ILE A 24 -1.17 14.86 2.21
N LYS A 25 -1.71 14.88 1.00
CA LYS A 25 -2.98 15.50 0.67
C LYS A 25 -3.71 14.68 -0.39
N ASN A 26 -5.00 14.45 -0.20
CA ASN A 26 -5.81 13.65 -1.12
C ASN A 26 -5.15 12.30 -1.46
N GLN A 27 -4.64 11.60 -0.44
CA GLN A 27 -3.96 10.29 -0.55
C GLN A 27 -2.68 10.30 -1.41
N ARG A 28 -2.06 11.46 -1.62
CA ARG A 28 -0.81 11.60 -2.37
C ARG A 28 0.23 12.35 -1.57
N ILE A 29 1.49 12.00 -1.78
CA ILE A 29 2.62 12.78 -1.29
C ILE A 29 2.61 14.11 -2.06
N GLU A 30 2.31 15.20 -1.37
CA GLU A 30 2.21 16.55 -1.94
C GLU A 30 3.53 17.30 -1.82
N LYS A 31 4.25 17.07 -0.72
CA LYS A 31 5.51 17.76 -0.45
C LYS A 31 6.46 16.90 0.39
N ILE A 32 7.74 16.97 0.06
CA ILE A 32 8.85 16.46 0.86
C ILE A 32 9.82 17.62 1.05
N ALA A 33 10.17 17.94 2.30
CA ALA A 33 11.08 19.06 2.62
C ALA A 33 11.79 18.80 3.95
N ALA A 34 12.91 19.53 4.17
CA ALA A 34 13.65 19.43 5.44
C ALA A 34 12.79 19.79 6.66
N SER A 35 11.82 20.70 6.51
CA SER A 35 10.80 21.01 7.51
C SER A 35 9.50 21.45 6.82
N ILE A 36 8.35 21.08 7.39
CA ILE A 36 7.04 21.50 6.93
C ILE A 36 6.26 22.06 8.14
N ASP A 37 6.14 23.37 8.19
CA ASP A 37 5.46 24.11 9.28
C ASP A 37 4.04 24.58 8.88
N SER A 38 3.40 23.84 7.97
CA SER A 38 2.07 24.16 7.48
C SER A 38 0.99 23.41 8.29
N GLU A 39 -0.19 24.01 8.42
CA GLU A 39 -1.33 23.35 9.05
C GLU A 39 -1.67 22.02 8.39
N SER A 40 -1.93 21.02 9.24
CA SER A 40 -2.39 19.69 8.86
C SER A 40 -3.52 19.23 9.78
N SER A 41 -4.33 18.30 9.30
CA SER A 41 -5.38 17.68 10.12
C SER A 41 -4.80 16.74 11.16
N GLU A 42 -3.67 16.11 10.81
CA GLU A 42 -2.94 15.15 11.65
C GLU A 42 -1.44 15.32 11.47
N GLU A 43 -0.69 15.16 12.55
CA GLU A 43 0.77 15.07 12.54
C GLU A 43 1.21 13.78 13.23
N LEU A 44 2.19 13.10 12.63
CA LEU A 44 2.80 11.89 13.19
C LEU A 44 4.31 12.07 13.26
N ASP A 45 4.84 12.10 14.47
CA ASP A 45 6.29 12.14 14.69
C ASP A 45 6.91 10.75 14.50
N LEU A 46 7.81 10.65 13.53
CA LEU A 46 8.54 9.42 13.19
C LEU A 46 10.02 9.47 13.59
N SER A 47 10.38 10.31 14.57
CA SER A 47 11.74 10.41 15.10
C SER A 47 12.31 9.02 15.43
N GLY A 48 13.52 8.74 14.92
CA GLY A 48 14.22 7.47 15.10
C GLY A 48 13.67 6.29 14.31
N LYS A 49 12.69 6.49 13.44
CA LYS A 49 12.14 5.45 12.55
C LYS A 49 12.66 5.62 11.12
N LEU A 50 12.95 4.49 10.47
CA LEU A 50 13.19 4.46 9.03
C LEU A 50 11.85 4.51 8.29
N VAL A 51 11.79 5.33 7.27
CA VAL A 51 10.64 5.45 6.35
C VAL A 51 11.10 5.03 4.98
N ILE A 52 10.46 4.03 4.43
CA ILE A 52 10.73 3.50 3.08
C ILE A 52 9.45 3.54 2.24
N PRO A 53 9.56 3.54 0.91
CA PRO A 53 8.39 3.30 0.05
C PRO A 53 7.72 1.97 0.40
N GLY A 54 6.40 1.92 0.27
CA GLY A 54 5.67 0.67 0.43
C GLY A 54 6.18 -0.40 -0.52
N LEU A 55 6.30 -1.63 -0.03
CA LEU A 55 6.78 -2.75 -0.84
C LEU A 55 5.74 -3.13 -1.90
N ILE A 56 6.25 -3.55 -3.05
CA ILE A 56 5.44 -4.13 -4.13
C ILE A 56 5.80 -5.61 -4.21
N ASP A 57 4.80 -6.48 -4.03
CA ASP A 57 4.95 -7.92 -4.21
C ASP A 57 4.39 -8.30 -5.59
N ASP A 58 5.25 -8.74 -6.47
CA ASP A 58 4.89 -9.05 -7.86
C ASP A 58 4.33 -10.46 -8.06
N GLN A 59 4.17 -11.24 -6.99
CA GLN A 59 3.67 -12.62 -7.07
C GLN A 59 2.99 -13.08 -5.78
N VAL A 60 1.73 -12.68 -5.57
CA VAL A 60 0.95 -13.17 -4.43
C VAL A 60 -0.09 -14.23 -4.85
N HIS A 61 -0.51 -15.06 -3.90
CA HIS A 61 -1.52 -16.09 -4.09
C HIS A 61 -2.63 -15.96 -3.06
N PHE A 62 -3.52 -14.99 -3.24
CA PHE A 62 -4.65 -14.73 -2.32
C PHE A 62 -5.82 -15.70 -2.49
N ARG A 63 -5.78 -16.55 -3.54
CA ARG A 63 -6.63 -17.72 -3.73
C ARG A 63 -8.10 -17.45 -4.02
N GLU A 64 -8.54 -16.23 -4.11
CA GLU A 64 -9.91 -15.87 -4.47
C GLU A 64 -9.97 -15.44 -5.95
N PRO A 65 -10.98 -15.90 -6.71
CA PRO A 65 -12.13 -16.71 -6.33
C PRO A 65 -11.86 -18.22 -6.21
N GLY A 66 -12.82 -18.93 -5.60
CA GLY A 66 -12.98 -20.37 -5.65
C GLY A 66 -12.06 -21.22 -4.77
N LEU A 67 -11.02 -20.63 -4.17
CA LEU A 67 -10.08 -21.33 -3.29
C LEU A 67 -10.00 -20.65 -1.90
N THR A 68 -11.10 -20.04 -1.47
CA THR A 68 -11.17 -19.23 -0.23
C THR A 68 -10.89 -20.03 1.05
N HIS A 69 -10.97 -21.35 1.00
CA HIS A 69 -10.50 -22.21 2.09
C HIS A 69 -8.98 -22.15 2.34
N LYS A 70 -8.22 -21.57 1.40
CA LYS A 70 -6.76 -21.36 1.51
C LYS A 70 -6.39 -19.92 1.85
N GLY A 71 -7.23 -18.96 1.44
CA GLY A 71 -7.02 -17.53 1.64
C GLY A 71 -8.08 -16.71 0.91
N GLU A 72 -8.32 -15.49 1.36
CA GLU A 72 -9.26 -14.54 0.78
C GLU A 72 -8.58 -13.20 0.58
N ILE A 73 -8.99 -12.43 -0.45
CA ILE A 73 -8.42 -11.10 -0.72
C ILE A 73 -8.50 -10.20 0.52
N ALA A 74 -9.62 -10.24 1.25
CA ALA A 74 -9.83 -9.39 2.43
C ALA A 74 -8.83 -9.66 3.57
N THR A 75 -8.47 -10.91 3.81
CA THR A 75 -7.54 -11.30 4.89
C THR A 75 -6.09 -11.18 4.45
N GLU A 76 -5.79 -11.65 3.25
CA GLU A 76 -4.43 -11.68 2.72
C GLU A 76 -3.90 -10.27 2.41
N SER A 77 -4.75 -9.37 1.89
CA SER A 77 -4.34 -7.98 1.66
C SER A 77 -4.06 -7.23 2.97
N LYS A 78 -4.79 -7.54 4.05
CA LYS A 78 -4.48 -7.00 5.39
C LYS A 78 -3.16 -7.54 5.93
N ALA A 79 -2.91 -8.83 5.75
CA ALA A 79 -1.64 -9.45 6.16
C ALA A 79 -0.47 -8.85 5.37
N ALA A 80 -0.62 -8.66 4.06
CA ALA A 80 0.36 -8.00 3.20
C ALA A 80 0.65 -6.58 3.69
N LEU A 81 -0.39 -5.77 3.93
CA LEU A 81 -0.23 -4.39 4.43
C LEU A 81 0.45 -4.36 5.81
N ALA A 82 0.10 -5.28 6.72
CA ALA A 82 0.74 -5.39 8.03
C ALA A 82 2.25 -5.74 7.93
N GLY A 83 2.64 -6.42 6.84
CA GLY A 83 4.04 -6.71 6.51
C GLY A 83 4.75 -5.61 5.72
N GLY A 84 4.06 -4.50 5.38
CA GLY A 84 4.63 -3.38 4.61
C GLY A 84 4.44 -3.49 3.09
N VAL A 85 3.75 -4.51 2.60
CA VAL A 85 3.39 -4.65 1.18
C VAL A 85 2.14 -3.81 0.90
N THR A 86 2.30 -2.74 0.13
CA THR A 86 1.21 -1.79 -0.17
C THR A 86 0.58 -2.00 -1.54
N SER A 87 1.29 -2.71 -2.43
CA SER A 87 0.81 -3.05 -3.77
C SER A 87 1.20 -4.48 -4.12
N TYR A 88 0.36 -5.17 -4.87
CA TYR A 88 0.64 -6.57 -5.22
C TYR A 88 0.06 -6.98 -6.57
N PHE A 89 0.66 -8.01 -7.16
CA PHE A 89 0.17 -8.69 -8.36
C PHE A 89 -0.32 -10.09 -8.00
N GLU A 90 -1.61 -10.28 -8.03
CA GLU A 90 -2.22 -11.55 -7.66
C GLU A 90 -2.24 -12.52 -8.84
N MET A 91 -1.77 -13.75 -8.60
CA MET A 91 -1.59 -14.75 -9.63
C MET A 91 -2.91 -15.35 -10.14
N PRO A 92 -2.95 -15.84 -11.42
CA PRO A 92 -4.17 -16.27 -12.06
C PRO A 92 -4.67 -17.66 -11.62
N ASN A 93 -3.92 -18.40 -10.82
CA ASN A 93 -4.20 -19.80 -10.44
C ASN A 93 -5.25 -19.93 -9.33
N VAL A 94 -6.44 -19.49 -9.65
CA VAL A 94 -7.68 -19.52 -8.84
C VAL A 94 -8.77 -20.30 -9.58
N ASN A 95 -9.98 -20.38 -9.09
CA ASN A 95 -11.06 -21.11 -9.72
C ASN A 95 -12.35 -20.26 -9.83
N PRO A 96 -12.79 -19.87 -11.06
CA PRO A 96 -12.15 -20.16 -12.34
C PRO A 96 -10.80 -19.45 -12.49
N ASN A 97 -9.90 -20.02 -13.29
CA ASN A 97 -8.60 -19.44 -13.57
C ASN A 97 -8.75 -18.06 -14.25
N THR A 98 -7.92 -17.08 -13.86
CA THR A 98 -7.95 -15.72 -14.42
C THR A 98 -7.18 -15.66 -15.75
N SER A 99 -7.66 -16.36 -16.76
CA SER A 99 -7.05 -16.47 -18.08
C SER A 99 -7.85 -15.79 -19.20
N THR A 100 -8.98 -15.16 -18.87
CA THR A 100 -9.81 -14.39 -19.80
C THR A 100 -9.99 -12.97 -19.27
N ILE A 101 -10.29 -12.03 -20.16
CA ILE A 101 -10.61 -10.64 -19.79
C ILE A 101 -11.78 -10.60 -18.81
N GLU A 102 -12.84 -11.35 -19.07
CA GLU A 102 -14.02 -11.41 -18.20
C GLU A 102 -13.66 -11.87 -16.76
N ASN A 103 -12.84 -12.90 -16.60
CA ASN A 103 -12.41 -13.36 -15.28
C ASN A 103 -11.48 -12.36 -14.60
N LEU A 104 -10.68 -11.64 -15.36
CA LEU A 104 -9.81 -10.58 -14.84
C LEU A 104 -10.66 -9.39 -14.31
N GLU A 105 -11.65 -8.94 -15.08
CA GLU A 105 -12.57 -7.87 -14.67
C GLU A 105 -13.33 -8.22 -13.40
N LYS A 106 -13.88 -9.44 -13.31
CA LYS A 106 -14.54 -9.94 -12.10
C LYS A 106 -13.59 -9.96 -10.90
N LYS A 107 -12.33 -10.29 -11.10
CA LYS A 107 -11.33 -10.30 -10.04
C LYS A 107 -11.00 -8.89 -9.58
N PHE A 108 -10.88 -7.92 -10.47
CA PHE A 108 -10.73 -6.51 -10.12
C PHE A 108 -11.94 -5.97 -9.35
N GLU A 109 -13.16 -6.33 -9.74
CA GLU A 109 -14.38 -5.96 -9.03
C GLU A 109 -14.37 -6.52 -7.59
N MET A 110 -13.99 -7.78 -7.40
CA MET A 110 -13.82 -8.36 -6.06
C MET A 110 -12.75 -7.63 -5.25
N ALA A 111 -11.60 -7.37 -5.84
CA ALA A 111 -10.50 -6.69 -5.17
C ALA A 111 -10.88 -5.26 -4.76
N SER A 112 -11.60 -4.52 -5.61
CA SER A 112 -12.03 -3.14 -5.34
C SER A 112 -12.90 -3.00 -4.08
N THR A 113 -13.58 -4.07 -3.67
CA THR A 113 -14.44 -4.08 -2.48
C THR A 113 -13.80 -4.73 -1.26
N LYS A 114 -12.78 -5.55 -1.43
CA LYS A 114 -12.21 -6.39 -0.38
C LYS A 114 -10.77 -6.05 -0.02
N SER A 115 -9.98 -5.59 -1.01
CA SER A 115 -8.57 -5.27 -0.77
C SER A 115 -8.41 -4.00 0.05
N VAL A 116 -7.40 -3.97 0.92
CA VAL A 116 -6.93 -2.77 1.64
C VAL A 116 -5.61 -2.25 1.07
N GLY A 117 -4.99 -2.97 0.13
CA GLY A 117 -3.82 -2.57 -0.65
C GLY A 117 -4.18 -2.31 -2.13
N ASN A 118 -3.22 -1.84 -2.90
CA ASN A 118 -3.34 -1.62 -4.35
C ASN A 118 -2.98 -2.88 -5.16
#